data_5495abc8893aeb3aa22e3c4ba61c4771
#
_entry.id   5495abc8893aeb3aa22e3c4ba61c4771
#
_cell.length_a   1.000
_cell.length_b   1.000
_cell.length_c   1.000
_cell.angle_alpha   90.00
_cell.angle_beta   90.00
_cell.angle_gamma   90.00
#
_symmetry.space_group_name_H-M   'P 1'
#
loop_
_entity.id
_entity.type
_entity.pdbx_description
1 polymer ?
#
loop_
_entity_poly.entity_id
_entity_poly.type
_entity_poly.pdbx_seq_one_letter_code
_entity_poly.pdbx_strand_id
1 'polypeptide(L)'
;LDVGSGGGLPGVVLAALEPGWSVTCVDSVGKKVAFIRQVAAELSLRNLAGEHARIEALQAPPFDLITSRAFASLADFVVPTRRLLAPTGVWAAMKGKSPELELAALPPGITVFHVEPLTVPGLQAERCLVWMREAAPPSPGLVHS
;
A
#
# COMPACT_ATOMS: atom_id res chain seq x y z
N LEU A 1 0.15 3.00 -5.49
CA LEU A 1 1.55 2.78 -5.08
C LEU A 1 1.69 1.42 -4.42
N ASP A 2 2.63 0.64 -4.87
CA ASP A 2 3.04 -0.62 -4.23
C ASP A 2 4.45 -0.44 -3.66
N VAL A 3 4.57 -0.51 -2.34
CA VAL A 3 5.81 -0.20 -1.62
C VAL A 3 6.56 -1.49 -1.28
N GLY A 4 7.85 -1.55 -1.69
CA GLY A 4 8.68 -2.72 -1.48
C GLY A 4 8.19 -3.92 -2.27
N SER A 5 7.79 -3.69 -3.52
CA SER A 5 7.09 -4.68 -4.34
C SER A 5 7.91 -5.93 -4.68
N GLY A 6 9.21 -5.91 -4.50
CA GLY A 6 10.05 -7.09 -4.69
C GLY A 6 9.87 -7.73 -6.07
N GLY A 7 9.20 -8.87 -6.14
CA GLY A 7 8.86 -9.57 -7.38
C GLY A 7 7.68 -8.99 -8.16
N GLY A 8 7.21 -7.79 -7.80
CA GLY A 8 6.13 -7.10 -8.51
C GLY A 8 4.71 -7.44 -8.06
N LEU A 9 4.56 -8.10 -6.93
CA LEU A 9 3.24 -8.44 -6.38
C LEU A 9 2.92 -7.55 -5.17
N PRO A 10 1.72 -6.96 -5.11
CA PRO A 10 0.60 -7.07 -6.04
C PRO A 10 0.62 -6.09 -7.22
N GLY A 11 1.58 -5.15 -7.28
CA GLY A 11 1.56 -4.04 -8.23
C GLY A 11 1.41 -4.45 -9.70
N VAL A 12 2.20 -5.42 -10.16
CA VAL A 12 2.12 -5.90 -11.56
C VAL A 12 0.75 -6.48 -11.87
N VAL A 13 0.20 -7.29 -10.96
CA VAL A 13 -1.12 -7.91 -11.12
C VAL A 13 -2.21 -6.85 -11.18
N LEU A 14 -2.15 -5.85 -10.31
CA LEU A 14 -3.11 -4.74 -10.31
C LEU A 14 -3.06 -3.97 -11.63
N ALA A 15 -1.86 -3.68 -12.14
CA ALA A 15 -1.71 -2.99 -13.42
C ALA A 15 -2.28 -3.81 -14.59
N ALA A 16 -2.08 -5.12 -14.57
CA ALA A 16 -2.58 -6.01 -15.61
C ALA A 16 -4.11 -6.16 -15.58
N LEU A 17 -4.71 -6.25 -14.39
CA LEU A 17 -6.14 -6.44 -14.21
C LEU A 17 -6.95 -5.15 -14.33
N GLU A 18 -6.32 -4.02 -14.01
CA GLU A 18 -6.97 -2.70 -13.97
C GLU A 18 -6.25 -1.73 -14.93
N PRO A 19 -6.50 -1.83 -16.25
CA PRO A 19 -5.79 -1.02 -17.23
C PRO A 19 -6.00 0.49 -17.09
N GLY A 20 -7.08 0.91 -16.43
CA GLY A 20 -7.38 2.31 -16.14
C GLY A 20 -6.64 2.88 -14.93
N TRP A 21 -5.93 2.06 -14.18
CA TRP A 21 -5.15 2.49 -13.03
C TRP A 21 -3.71 2.84 -13.44
N SER A 22 -3.17 3.88 -12.83
CA SER A 22 -1.73 4.16 -12.87
C SER A 22 -1.09 3.54 -11.66
N VAL A 23 -0.23 2.55 -11.87
CA VAL A 23 0.43 1.79 -10.79
C VAL A 23 1.90 2.13 -10.75
N THR A 24 2.40 2.54 -9.60
CA THR A 24 3.81 2.77 -9.33
C THR A 24 4.31 1.76 -8.31
N CYS A 25 5.35 1.02 -8.67
CA CYS A 25 6.07 0.15 -7.75
C CYS A 25 7.37 0.83 -7.34
N VAL A 26 7.56 1.03 -6.04
CA VAL A 26 8.78 1.63 -5.49
C VAL A 26 9.57 0.59 -4.71
N ASP A 27 10.87 0.54 -4.93
CA ASP A 27 11.78 -0.32 -4.17
C ASP A 27 13.16 0.35 -4.05
N SER A 28 13.84 0.11 -2.96
CA SER A 28 15.19 0.61 -2.73
C SER A 28 16.28 -0.25 -3.41
N VAL A 29 15.92 -1.42 -3.91
CA VAL A 29 16.84 -2.35 -4.58
C VAL A 29 16.73 -2.21 -6.09
N GLY A 30 17.78 -1.73 -6.73
CA GLY A 30 17.79 -1.44 -8.16
C GLY A 30 17.46 -2.63 -9.06
N LYS A 31 17.93 -3.83 -8.70
CA LYS A 31 17.61 -5.07 -9.44
C LYS A 31 16.13 -5.40 -9.46
N LYS A 32 15.44 -5.14 -8.36
CA LYS A 32 13.98 -5.35 -8.25
C LYS A 32 13.22 -4.36 -9.13
N VAL A 33 13.63 -3.11 -9.14
CA VAL A 33 13.05 -2.09 -10.01
C VAL A 33 13.30 -2.40 -11.49
N ALA A 34 14.50 -2.83 -11.83
CA ALA A 34 14.83 -3.25 -13.21
C ALA A 34 13.92 -4.40 -13.66
N PHE A 35 13.66 -5.37 -12.79
CA PHE A 35 12.72 -6.46 -13.07
C PHE A 35 11.30 -5.95 -13.34
N ILE A 36 10.80 -5.02 -12.51
CA ILE A 36 9.47 -4.41 -12.71
C ILE A 36 9.38 -3.71 -14.06
N ARG A 37 10.41 -2.94 -14.41
CA ARG A 37 10.48 -2.22 -15.71
C ARG A 37 10.52 -3.19 -16.89
N GLN A 38 11.26 -4.29 -16.74
CA GLN A 38 11.32 -5.34 -17.77
C GLN A 38 9.96 -6.01 -17.95
N VAL A 39 9.27 -6.38 -16.88
CA VAL A 39 7.94 -6.97 -16.94
C VAL A 39 6.94 -6.02 -17.58
N ALA A 40 6.97 -4.73 -17.21
CA ALA A 40 6.11 -3.71 -17.83
C ALA A 40 6.31 -3.64 -19.35
N ALA A 41 7.56 -3.71 -19.82
CA ALA A 41 7.89 -3.70 -21.23
C ALA A 41 7.42 -4.99 -21.93
N GLU A 42 7.73 -6.15 -21.38
CA GLU A 42 7.39 -7.45 -21.97
C GLU A 42 5.89 -7.70 -22.05
N LEU A 43 5.14 -7.27 -21.04
CA LEU A 43 3.67 -7.41 -20.99
C LEU A 43 2.95 -6.19 -21.59
N SER A 44 3.67 -5.21 -22.09
CA SER A 44 3.11 -3.97 -22.63
C SER A 44 2.16 -3.24 -21.64
N LEU A 45 2.54 -3.24 -20.37
CA LEU A 45 1.79 -2.56 -19.30
C LEU A 45 2.21 -1.08 -19.24
N ARG A 46 1.52 -0.24 -20.01
CA ARG A 46 1.81 1.20 -20.08
C ARG A 46 1.43 1.95 -18.80
N ASN A 47 0.59 1.35 -17.98
CA ASN A 47 0.13 1.90 -16.70
C ASN A 47 0.97 1.48 -15.49
N LEU A 48 2.09 0.78 -15.71
CA LEU A 48 3.00 0.32 -14.66
C LEU A 48 4.33 1.06 -14.75
N ALA A 49 4.74 1.70 -13.65
CA ALA A 49 6.04 2.35 -13.52
C ALA A 49 6.82 1.75 -12.34
N GLY A 50 8.13 1.63 -12.51
CA GLY A 50 9.05 1.24 -11.44
C GLY A 50 9.91 2.43 -11.01
N GLU A 51 9.92 2.74 -9.71
CA GLU A 51 10.72 3.81 -9.12
C GLU A 51 11.78 3.24 -8.18
N HIS A 52 13.05 3.55 -8.48
CA HIS A 52 14.17 3.18 -7.62
C HIS A 52 14.39 4.29 -6.59
N ALA A 53 13.84 4.10 -5.41
CA ALA A 53 13.96 5.07 -4.32
C ALA A 53 13.66 4.40 -2.97
N ARG A 54 14.15 5.01 -1.91
CA ARG A 54 13.61 4.75 -0.57
C ARG A 54 12.26 5.45 -0.47
N ILE A 55 11.33 4.84 0.22
CA ILE A 55 9.97 5.39 0.33
C ILE A 55 9.96 6.79 0.94
N GLU A 56 10.85 7.07 1.88
CA GLU A 56 10.96 8.37 2.54
C GLU A 56 11.39 9.48 1.57
N ALA A 57 12.05 9.13 0.48
CA ALA A 57 12.56 10.06 -0.52
C ALA A 57 11.66 10.17 -1.77
N LEU A 58 10.65 9.32 -1.90
CA LEU A 58 9.79 9.33 -3.08
C LEU A 58 9.00 10.63 -3.17
N GLN A 59 9.12 11.29 -4.32
CA GLN A 59 8.35 12.48 -4.69
C GLN A 59 7.35 12.08 -5.76
N ALA A 60 6.07 12.20 -5.48
CA ALA A 60 5.00 11.81 -6.40
C ALA A 60 3.70 12.52 -6.05
N PRO A 61 2.75 12.62 -7.01
CA PRO A 61 1.39 13.03 -6.70
C PRO A 61 0.73 12.07 -5.69
N PRO A 62 -0.30 12.52 -4.95
CA PRO A 62 -0.99 11.64 -4.01
C PRO A 62 -1.57 10.40 -4.67
N PHE A 63 -1.55 9.29 -3.97
CA PHE A 63 -2.09 8.01 -4.41
C PHE A 63 -3.43 7.71 -3.75
N ASP A 64 -4.34 7.13 -4.51
CA ASP A 64 -5.66 6.69 -4.01
C ASP A 64 -5.57 5.38 -3.22
N LEU A 65 -4.60 4.53 -3.55
CA LEU A 65 -4.34 3.27 -2.88
C LEU A 65 -2.83 3.08 -2.71
N ILE A 66 -2.42 2.76 -1.49
CA ILE A 66 -1.05 2.39 -1.17
C ILE A 66 -1.05 0.99 -0.58
N THR A 67 -0.30 0.08 -1.19
CA THR A 67 -0.24 -1.32 -0.79
C THR A 67 1.16 -1.74 -0.39
N SER A 68 1.25 -2.77 0.44
CA SER A 68 2.50 -3.45 0.75
C SER A 68 2.27 -4.86 1.26
N ARG A 69 3.26 -5.75 1.00
CA ARG A 69 3.32 -7.11 1.56
C ARG A 69 4.42 -7.26 2.61
N ALA A 70 5.39 -6.39 2.63
CA ALA A 70 6.72 -6.70 3.16
C ALA A 70 7.20 -5.81 4.32
N PHE A 71 6.31 -5.08 4.98
CA PHE A 71 6.71 -4.25 6.11
C PHE A 71 6.69 -5.03 7.43
N ALA A 72 7.64 -4.71 8.32
CA ALA A 72 7.74 -5.32 9.63
C ALA A 72 6.53 -4.98 10.51
N SER A 73 6.02 -3.75 10.41
CA SER A 73 4.82 -3.33 11.14
C SER A 73 3.92 -2.43 10.31
N LEU A 74 2.66 -2.32 10.72
CA LEU A 74 1.71 -1.40 10.07
C LEU A 74 2.15 0.05 10.24
N ALA A 75 2.69 0.43 11.38
CA ALA A 75 3.21 1.78 11.61
C ALA A 75 4.38 2.11 10.67
N ASP A 76 5.30 1.17 10.45
CA ASP A 76 6.43 1.34 9.53
C ASP A 76 5.97 1.54 8.08
N PHE A 77 4.82 1.02 7.74
CA PHE A 77 4.21 1.21 6.42
C PHE A 77 3.46 2.54 6.30
N VAL A 78 2.63 2.85 7.29
CA VAL A 78 1.75 4.03 7.26
C VAL A 78 2.52 5.34 7.44
N VAL A 79 3.43 5.41 8.40
CA VAL A 79 4.12 6.66 8.74
C VAL A 79 4.86 7.28 7.55
N PRO A 80 5.74 6.58 6.84
CA PRO A 80 6.46 7.19 5.72
C PRO A 80 5.61 7.42 4.48
N THR A 81 4.45 6.77 4.35
CA THR A 81 3.57 6.88 3.18
C THR A 81 2.40 7.83 3.38
N ARG A 82 2.17 8.29 4.60
CA ARG A 82 1.03 9.15 4.94
C ARG A 82 0.97 10.42 4.09
N ARG A 83 2.13 11.04 3.83
CA ARG A 83 2.25 12.23 2.96
C ARG A 83 1.91 11.96 1.49
N LEU A 84 1.95 10.69 1.08
CA LEU A 84 1.70 10.26 -0.31
C LEU A 84 0.26 9.80 -0.53
N LEU A 85 -0.55 9.71 0.51
CA LEU A 85 -1.94 9.27 0.40
C LEU A 85 -2.85 10.43 0.04
N ALA A 86 -3.71 10.22 -0.95
CA ALA A 86 -4.76 11.17 -1.30
C ALA A 86 -5.73 11.35 -0.12
N PRO A 87 -6.43 12.50 -0.01
CA PRO A 87 -7.34 12.76 1.12
C PRO A 87 -8.41 11.68 1.35
N THR A 88 -8.88 11.06 0.27
CA THR A 88 -9.86 9.96 0.33
C THR A 88 -9.24 8.60 0.04
N GLY A 89 -7.90 8.54 0.05
CA GLY A 89 -7.17 7.32 -0.25
C GLY A 89 -7.19 6.31 0.89
N VAL A 90 -6.79 5.09 0.59
CA VAL A 90 -6.72 3.99 1.54
C VAL A 90 -5.40 3.26 1.46
N TRP A 91 -4.98 2.69 2.60
CA TRP A 91 -3.90 1.72 2.66
C TRP A 91 -4.47 0.30 2.69
N ALA A 92 -3.77 -0.61 2.05
CA ALA A 92 -4.05 -2.04 2.13
C ALA A 92 -2.74 -2.79 2.40
N ALA A 93 -2.60 -3.31 3.60
CA ALA A 93 -1.41 -4.04 4.04
C ALA A 93 -1.70 -5.53 4.20
N MET A 94 -0.89 -6.36 3.54
CA MET A 94 -0.98 -7.81 3.73
C MET A 94 -0.15 -8.22 4.94
N LYS A 95 -0.80 -8.94 5.87
CA LYS A 95 -0.19 -9.45 7.10
C LYS A 95 -0.41 -10.95 7.24
N GLY A 96 0.41 -11.60 8.05
CA GLY A 96 0.30 -13.02 8.36
C GLY A 96 -0.91 -13.31 9.24
N LYS A 97 -0.69 -13.38 10.55
CA LYS A 97 -1.77 -13.55 11.54
C LYS A 97 -2.43 -12.21 11.84
N SER A 98 -3.55 -12.26 12.57
CA SER A 98 -4.22 -11.06 13.07
C SER A 98 -3.22 -10.12 13.75
N PRO A 99 -3.09 -8.89 13.27
CA PRO A 99 -2.05 -7.97 13.71
C PRO A 99 -2.47 -7.12 14.91
N GLU A 100 -3.05 -7.72 15.93
CA GLU A 100 -3.65 -7.00 17.06
C GLU A 100 -2.69 -6.04 17.75
N LEU A 101 -1.44 -6.47 18.00
CA LEU A 101 -0.42 -5.61 18.60
C LEU A 101 -0.02 -4.48 17.67
N GLU A 102 0.06 -4.74 16.39
CA GLU A 102 0.40 -3.73 15.39
C GLU A 102 -0.73 -2.71 15.21
N LEU A 103 -2.00 -3.15 15.30
CA LEU A 103 -3.15 -2.26 15.26
C LEU A 103 -3.14 -1.29 16.45
N ALA A 104 -2.79 -1.78 17.64
CA ALA A 104 -2.70 -0.96 18.85
C ALA A 104 -1.56 0.07 18.76
N ALA A 105 -0.52 -0.18 17.97
CA ALA A 105 0.64 0.68 17.81
C ALA A 105 0.50 1.70 16.66
N LEU A 106 -0.63 1.74 15.96
CA LEU A 106 -0.85 2.71 14.89
C LEU A 106 -0.86 4.15 15.45
N PRO A 107 -0.30 5.12 14.68
CA PRO A 107 -0.33 6.51 15.11
C PRO A 107 -1.76 7.06 15.18
N PRO A 108 -1.98 8.12 15.98
CA PRO A 108 -3.28 8.80 16.04
C PRO A 108 -3.75 9.26 14.65
N GLY A 109 -5.05 9.26 14.45
CA GLY A 109 -5.66 9.72 13.20
C GLY A 109 -5.75 8.66 12.11
N ILE A 110 -5.33 7.43 12.37
CA ILE A 110 -5.47 6.31 11.43
C ILE A 110 -6.63 5.43 11.89
N THR A 111 -7.55 5.16 10.98
CA THR A 111 -8.69 4.27 11.21
C THR A 111 -8.51 2.97 10.43
N VAL A 112 -8.55 1.85 11.12
CA VAL A 112 -8.71 0.52 10.51
C VAL A 112 -10.19 0.28 10.32
N PHE A 113 -10.64 0.17 9.08
CA PHE A 113 -12.06 0.00 8.80
C PHE A 113 -12.43 -1.41 8.37
N HIS A 114 -11.45 -2.24 8.04
CA HIS A 114 -11.69 -3.64 7.68
C HIS A 114 -10.42 -4.47 7.84
N VAL A 115 -10.56 -5.68 8.34
CA VAL A 115 -9.54 -6.72 8.35
C VAL A 115 -10.13 -7.93 7.67
N GLU A 116 -9.61 -8.26 6.49
CA GLU A 116 -10.14 -9.32 5.65
C GLU A 116 -9.26 -10.56 5.74
N PRO A 117 -9.78 -11.69 6.24
CA PRO A 117 -9.05 -12.95 6.19
C PRO A 117 -8.86 -13.40 4.75
N LEU A 118 -7.65 -13.86 4.42
CA LEU A 118 -7.33 -14.39 3.10
C LEU A 118 -7.08 -15.89 3.20
N THR A 119 -7.77 -16.65 2.37
CA THR A 119 -7.53 -18.08 2.21
C THR A 119 -6.80 -18.30 0.89
N VAL A 120 -5.57 -18.82 0.97
CA VAL A 120 -4.80 -19.19 -0.21
C VAL A 120 -4.79 -20.70 -0.33
N PRO A 121 -5.36 -21.28 -1.40
CA PRO A 121 -5.34 -22.73 -1.58
C PRO A 121 -3.92 -23.29 -1.53
N GLY A 122 -3.71 -24.32 -0.74
CA GLY A 122 -2.41 -24.96 -0.56
C GLY A 122 -1.46 -24.28 0.42
N LEU A 123 -1.80 -23.09 0.92
CA LEU A 123 -1.04 -22.44 1.97
C LEU A 123 -1.71 -22.68 3.32
N GLN A 124 -0.96 -23.27 4.28
CA GLN A 124 -1.47 -23.49 5.64
C GLN A 124 -1.25 -22.31 6.56
N ALA A 125 -0.69 -21.20 6.06
CA ALA A 125 -0.43 -20.02 6.84
C ALA A 125 -1.62 -19.06 6.78
N GLU A 126 -2.01 -18.50 7.94
CA GLU A 126 -3.00 -17.45 8.01
C GLU A 126 -2.49 -16.18 7.36
N ARG A 127 -3.35 -15.52 6.59
CA ARG A 127 -3.10 -14.23 5.97
C ARG A 127 -4.31 -13.34 6.16
N CYS A 128 -4.06 -12.05 6.29
CA CYS A 128 -5.13 -11.06 6.30
C CYS A 128 -4.71 -9.81 5.53
N LEU A 129 -5.69 -9.09 5.05
CA LEU A 129 -5.53 -7.79 4.41
C LEU A 129 -6.11 -6.73 5.34
N VAL A 130 -5.29 -5.80 5.77
CA VAL A 130 -5.68 -4.73 6.69
C VAL A 130 -5.94 -3.47 5.88
N TRP A 131 -7.16 -2.97 5.96
CA TRP A 131 -7.60 -1.75 5.27
C TRP A 131 -7.64 -0.58 6.25
N MET A 132 -6.93 0.49 5.90
CA MET A 132 -6.78 1.67 6.75
C MET A 132 -7.02 2.94 5.95
N ARG A 133 -7.40 4.00 6.65
CA ARG A 133 -7.54 5.35 6.08
C ARG A 133 -7.26 6.41 7.14
N GLU A 134 -7.08 7.64 6.69
CA GLU A 134 -7.09 8.77 7.60
C GLU A 134 -8.46 8.88 8.25
N ALA A 135 -8.47 9.08 9.56
CA ALA A 135 -9.71 9.40 10.26
C ALA A 135 -10.25 10.73 9.74
N ALA A 136 -11.56 10.82 9.56
CA ALA A 136 -12.19 12.08 9.21
C ALA A 136 -11.87 13.12 10.28
N PRO A 137 -11.51 14.39 9.92
CA PRO A 137 -11.37 15.43 10.91
C PRO A 137 -12.67 15.57 11.69
N PRO A 138 -12.61 15.84 12.99
CA PRO A 138 -13.82 16.07 13.76
C PRO A 138 -14.64 17.15 13.07
N SER A 139 -15.93 16.91 12.88
CA SER A 139 -16.82 17.94 12.32
C SER A 139 -16.66 19.20 13.15
N PRO A 140 -16.48 20.38 12.55
CA PRO A 140 -16.48 21.61 13.31
C PRO A 140 -17.78 21.65 14.11
N GLY A 141 -17.64 21.63 15.44
CA GLY A 141 -18.80 21.63 16.30
C GLY A 141 -19.67 22.80 15.90
N LEU A 142 -20.96 22.55 15.70
CA LEU A 142 -21.94 23.61 15.58
C LEU A 142 -21.82 24.43 16.88
N VAL A 143 -21.13 25.55 16.79
CA VAL A 143 -21.16 26.54 17.86
C VAL A 143 -22.55 27.13 17.82
N HIS A 144 -23.44 26.56 18.63
CA HIS A 144 -24.69 27.22 18.92
C HIS A 144 -24.34 28.44 19.76
N SER A 145 -24.31 29.58 19.10
CA SER A 145 -24.30 30.88 19.78
C SER A 145 -25.67 31.15 20.38
#